data_78bff1f3fc10582bd5c46a99a24c0d14
#
_entry.id   78bff1f3fc10582bd5c46a99a24c0d14
#
_cell.length_a   1.000
_cell.length_b   1.000
_cell.length_c   1.000
_cell.angle_alpha   90.00
_cell.angle_beta   90.00
_cell.angle_gamma   90.00
#
_symmetry.space_group_name_H-M   'P 1'
#
loop_
_entity.id
_entity.type
_entity.pdbx_description
1 polymer ?
#
loop_
_entity_poly.entity_id
_entity_poly.type
_entity_poly.pdbx_seq_one_letter_code
_entity_poly.pdbx_strand_id
1 'polypeptide(L)'
;MFAIRPLRTAVIAAATLAAVLVPGVAAASDDDVPVNEYITLPKFCWFQFSGGRTAGLDVGPEANVTNCGPHMNHYCYGLLDLQRAKRAKNISDRKILLGLARQHTVYTLTGMKADGTLGTCSITPHVEGTMRDINLQMQIYNIKSK
;
A
#
# COMPACT_ATOMS: atom_id res chain seq x y z
N MET A 1 33.87 -70.30 -8.71
CA MET A 1 34.36 -68.98 -8.33
C MET A 1 33.18 -68.02 -8.37
N PHE A 2 32.62 -67.70 -7.19
CA PHE A 2 31.49 -66.76 -7.07
C PHE A 2 32.05 -65.42 -6.58
N ALA A 3 31.91 -64.38 -7.36
CA ALA A 3 32.33 -63.03 -7.02
C ALA A 3 31.22 -62.32 -6.20
N ILE A 4 31.46 -62.00 -4.95
CA ILE A 4 30.58 -61.26 -4.08
C ILE A 4 30.78 -59.75 -4.37
N ARG A 5 29.71 -59.06 -4.83
CA ARG A 5 29.67 -57.64 -4.98
C ARG A 5 29.33 -56.96 -3.63
N PRO A 6 30.04 -55.92 -3.23
CA PRO A 6 29.69 -55.17 -2.01
C PRO A 6 28.48 -54.26 -2.22
N LEU A 7 27.52 -54.32 -1.29
CA LEU A 7 26.40 -53.41 -1.14
C LEU A 7 26.93 -52.01 -0.80
N ARG A 8 26.63 -51.02 -1.65
CA ARG A 8 26.84 -49.60 -1.34
C ARG A 8 25.66 -49.11 -0.50
N THR A 9 25.92 -48.83 0.75
CA THR A 9 24.97 -48.15 1.68
C THR A 9 24.85 -46.68 1.28
N ALA A 10 23.70 -46.30 0.76
CA ALA A 10 23.39 -44.90 0.51
C ALA A 10 22.95 -44.23 1.82
N VAL A 11 23.75 -43.29 2.29
CA VAL A 11 23.40 -42.43 3.42
C VAL A 11 22.49 -41.33 2.91
N ILE A 12 21.21 -41.40 3.27
CA ILE A 12 20.24 -40.34 3.00
C ILE A 12 20.41 -39.27 4.07
N ALA A 13 21.04 -38.16 3.71
CA ALA A 13 21.07 -36.97 4.56
C ALA A 13 19.70 -36.29 4.54
N ALA A 14 18.96 -36.39 5.63
CA ALA A 14 17.70 -35.65 5.83
C ALA A 14 18.05 -34.18 6.09
N ALA A 15 17.86 -33.33 5.09
CA ALA A 15 17.93 -31.88 5.23
C ALA A 15 16.64 -31.40 5.92
N THR A 16 16.71 -31.07 7.21
CA THR A 16 15.63 -30.38 7.93
C THR A 16 15.56 -28.94 7.45
N LEU A 17 14.55 -28.62 6.61
CA LEU A 17 14.16 -27.24 6.30
C LEU A 17 13.57 -26.61 7.58
N ALA A 18 14.35 -25.75 8.24
CA ALA A 18 13.82 -24.85 9.25
C ALA A 18 12.97 -23.78 8.53
N ALA A 19 11.66 -23.92 8.58
CA ALA A 19 10.74 -22.87 8.15
C ALA A 19 10.88 -21.69 9.10
N VAL A 20 11.57 -20.64 8.67
CA VAL A 20 11.59 -19.35 9.34
C VAL A 20 10.20 -18.76 9.21
N LEU A 21 9.39 -18.86 10.28
CA LEU A 21 8.14 -18.13 10.43
C LEU A 21 8.48 -16.64 10.51
N VAL A 22 8.50 -15.96 9.37
CA VAL A 22 8.47 -14.49 9.34
C VAL A 22 7.11 -14.10 9.90
N PRO A 23 7.03 -13.36 11.03
CA PRO A 23 5.74 -12.83 11.47
C PRO A 23 5.21 -11.98 10.33
N GLY A 24 4.16 -12.48 9.66
CA GLY A 24 3.47 -11.75 8.62
C GLY A 24 2.97 -10.46 9.24
N VAL A 25 3.39 -9.33 8.70
CA VAL A 25 2.70 -8.06 8.93
C VAL A 25 1.29 -8.31 8.39
N ALA A 26 0.34 -8.55 9.30
CA ALA A 26 -1.06 -8.68 8.93
C ALA A 26 -1.41 -7.40 8.17
N ALA A 27 -1.70 -7.53 6.88
CA ALA A 27 -2.31 -6.43 6.14
C ALA A 27 -3.62 -6.13 6.89
N ALA A 28 -3.71 -4.94 7.50
CA ALA A 28 -4.95 -4.51 8.14
C ALA A 28 -6.06 -4.63 7.10
N SER A 29 -7.13 -5.34 7.44
CA SER A 29 -8.30 -5.41 6.57
C SER A 29 -8.88 -3.99 6.42
N ASP A 30 -9.53 -3.71 5.30
CA ASP A 30 -10.16 -2.41 5.01
C ASP A 30 -11.13 -1.95 6.12
N ASP A 31 -11.62 -2.90 6.92
CA ASP A 31 -12.58 -2.68 8.01
C ASP A 31 -11.94 -2.09 9.28
N ASP A 32 -10.61 -2.04 9.38
CA ASP A 32 -9.89 -1.69 10.60
C ASP A 32 -9.32 -0.26 10.62
N VAL A 33 -9.64 0.59 9.62
CA VAL A 33 -9.15 1.98 9.63
C VAL A 33 -9.97 2.82 10.61
N PRO A 34 -9.36 3.34 11.68
CA PRO A 34 -10.07 4.14 12.68
C PRO A 34 -10.66 5.42 12.08
N VAL A 35 -11.86 5.81 12.54
CA VAL A 35 -12.57 7.02 12.07
C VAL A 35 -11.68 8.26 12.15
N ASN A 36 -10.92 8.42 13.23
CA ASN A 36 -10.02 9.56 13.45
C ASN A 36 -8.85 9.62 12.45
N GLU A 37 -8.57 8.55 11.72
CA GLU A 37 -7.56 8.56 10.66
C GLU A 37 -8.14 9.01 9.33
N TYR A 38 -9.25 8.42 8.88
CA TYR A 38 -9.78 8.75 7.56
C TYR A 38 -10.58 10.07 7.52
N ILE A 39 -11.11 10.56 8.66
CA ILE A 39 -11.81 11.85 8.72
C ILE A 39 -10.90 13.03 8.36
N THR A 40 -9.59 12.86 8.47
CA THR A 40 -8.59 13.86 8.09
C THR A 40 -8.21 13.81 6.60
N LEU A 41 -8.69 12.79 5.89
CA LEU A 41 -8.53 12.65 4.44
C LEU A 41 -9.57 13.50 3.70
N PRO A 42 -9.37 13.78 2.39
CA PRO A 42 -10.41 14.38 1.58
C PRO A 42 -11.71 13.57 1.61
N LYS A 43 -12.85 14.24 1.60
CA LYS A 43 -14.17 13.61 1.75
C LYS A 43 -14.44 12.50 0.73
N PHE A 44 -13.90 12.59 -0.48
CA PHE A 44 -14.05 11.54 -1.48
C PHE A 44 -13.37 10.21 -1.08
N CYS A 45 -12.42 10.23 -0.12
CA CYS A 45 -11.82 9.03 0.42
C CYS A 45 -12.65 8.36 1.52
N TRP A 46 -13.57 9.06 2.16
CA TRP A 46 -14.32 8.51 3.29
C TRP A 46 -15.16 7.30 2.91
N PHE A 47 -15.68 7.26 1.67
CA PHE A 47 -16.43 6.11 1.16
C PHE A 47 -15.58 4.87 0.90
N GLN A 48 -14.27 5.04 0.77
CA GLN A 48 -13.37 3.92 0.49
C GLN A 48 -13.13 3.08 1.76
N PHE A 49 -13.39 3.65 2.93
CA PHE A 49 -13.24 2.96 4.21
C PHE A 49 -14.63 2.59 4.77
N SER A 50 -14.78 1.32 5.18
CA SER A 50 -16.08 0.81 5.69
C SER A 50 -16.62 1.64 6.85
N GLY A 51 -15.74 2.12 7.73
CA GLY A 51 -16.08 3.03 8.80
C GLY A 51 -16.69 4.36 8.34
N GLY A 52 -16.33 4.86 7.13
CA GLY A 52 -16.91 6.07 6.56
C GLY A 52 -18.37 5.90 6.16
N ARG A 53 -18.76 4.70 5.70
CA ARG A 53 -20.16 4.40 5.32
C ARG A 53 -21.07 4.26 6.55
N THR A 54 -20.55 3.73 7.64
CA THR A 54 -21.32 3.45 8.87
C THR A 54 -21.37 4.62 9.84
N ALA A 55 -20.45 5.57 9.73
CA ALA A 55 -20.35 6.70 10.65
C ALA A 55 -21.44 7.79 10.43
N GLY A 56 -22.33 7.64 9.43
CA GLY A 56 -23.37 8.63 9.13
C GLY A 56 -22.80 10.00 8.75
N LEU A 57 -21.55 10.06 8.30
CA LEU A 57 -20.90 11.31 7.91
C LEU A 57 -21.51 11.82 6.61
N ASP A 58 -22.01 13.05 6.63
CA ASP A 58 -22.42 13.74 5.41
C ASP A 58 -21.17 14.11 4.60
N VAL A 59 -20.96 13.34 3.54
CA VAL A 59 -19.82 13.55 2.66
C VAL A 59 -20.06 14.63 1.61
N GLY A 60 -21.34 15.02 1.40
CA GLY A 60 -21.73 16.04 0.43
C GLY A 60 -21.31 15.73 -1.02
N PRO A 61 -21.56 16.67 -1.95
CA PRO A 61 -21.22 16.50 -3.36
C PRO A 61 -19.71 16.41 -3.63
N GLU A 62 -18.86 16.86 -2.72
CA GLU A 62 -17.40 16.80 -2.83
C GLU A 62 -16.85 15.37 -2.81
N ALA A 63 -17.66 14.39 -2.36
CA ALA A 63 -17.32 12.99 -2.42
C ALA A 63 -17.47 12.40 -3.82
N ASN A 64 -18.16 13.10 -4.71
CA ASN A 64 -18.47 12.64 -6.06
C ASN A 64 -17.26 12.87 -6.97
N VAL A 65 -16.29 11.96 -6.93
CA VAL A 65 -15.16 11.96 -7.85
C VAL A 65 -15.61 11.23 -9.11
N THR A 66 -15.99 12.00 -10.12
CA THR A 66 -16.40 11.46 -11.41
C THR A 66 -15.19 11.41 -12.38
N ASN A 67 -15.23 10.47 -13.31
CA ASN A 67 -14.24 10.32 -14.40
C ASN A 67 -12.83 9.94 -13.96
N CYS A 68 -12.64 9.31 -12.80
CA CYS A 68 -11.32 8.95 -12.29
C CYS A 68 -11.00 7.45 -12.38
N GLY A 69 -11.96 6.64 -12.83
CA GLY A 69 -11.80 5.19 -12.96
C GLY A 69 -11.76 4.45 -11.62
N PRO A 70 -11.55 3.13 -11.66
CA PRO A 70 -11.64 2.27 -10.47
C PRO A 70 -10.41 2.37 -9.54
N HIS A 71 -9.35 3.07 -9.95
CA HIS A 71 -8.07 3.10 -9.23
C HIS A 71 -8.04 4.03 -8.01
N MET A 72 -9.13 4.76 -7.77
CA MET A 72 -9.22 5.78 -6.72
C MET A 72 -9.12 5.25 -5.30
N ASN A 73 -9.57 4.02 -5.06
CA ASN A 73 -9.41 3.38 -3.76
C ASN A 73 -7.93 3.31 -3.36
N HIS A 74 -7.05 2.93 -4.28
CA HIS A 74 -5.61 2.89 -4.02
C HIS A 74 -5.06 4.27 -3.66
N TYR A 75 -5.53 5.33 -4.29
CA TYR A 75 -5.11 6.68 -3.94
C TYR A 75 -5.44 7.05 -2.48
N CYS A 76 -6.63 6.68 -2.02
CA CYS A 76 -7.05 6.93 -0.64
C CYS A 76 -6.17 6.19 0.39
N TYR A 77 -5.77 4.94 0.10
CA TYR A 77 -4.78 4.23 0.92
C TYR A 77 -3.41 4.92 0.86
N GLY A 78 -2.98 5.40 -0.29
CA GLY A 78 -1.74 6.17 -0.42
C GLY A 78 -1.73 7.44 0.43
N LEU A 79 -2.85 8.16 0.49
CA LEU A 79 -3.00 9.33 1.37
C LEU A 79 -2.95 8.96 2.86
N LEU A 80 -3.61 7.86 3.23
CA LEU A 80 -3.60 7.35 4.61
C LEU A 80 -2.18 7.00 5.05
N ASP A 81 -1.45 6.26 4.21
CA ASP A 81 -0.08 5.87 4.51
C ASP A 81 0.86 7.08 4.58
N LEU A 82 0.67 8.08 3.71
CA LEU A 82 1.42 9.34 3.78
C LEU A 82 1.17 10.08 5.10
N GLN A 83 -0.07 10.13 5.57
CA GLN A 83 -0.39 10.73 6.86
C GLN A 83 0.22 9.95 8.03
N ARG A 84 0.15 8.62 7.99
CA ARG A 84 0.79 7.76 8.98
C ARG A 84 2.31 7.94 8.98
N ALA A 85 2.93 8.06 7.79
CA ALA A 85 4.35 8.33 7.66
C ALA A 85 4.76 9.65 8.31
N LYS A 86 3.98 10.72 8.10
CA LYS A 86 4.23 12.03 8.71
C LYS A 86 4.16 11.99 10.25
N ARG A 87 3.33 11.11 10.80
CA ARG A 87 3.16 10.92 12.26
C ARG A 87 4.10 9.87 12.86
N ALA A 88 4.77 9.06 12.05
CA ALA A 88 5.65 7.99 12.49
C ALA A 88 6.81 8.54 13.34
N LYS A 89 7.00 7.97 14.54
CA LYS A 89 8.01 8.40 15.50
C LYS A 89 9.41 7.91 15.11
N ASN A 90 9.52 6.75 14.49
CA ASN A 90 10.79 6.18 14.08
C ASN A 90 10.98 6.19 12.56
N ILE A 91 12.23 6.20 12.12
CA ILE A 91 12.58 6.28 10.70
C ILE A 91 12.24 5.00 9.93
N SER A 92 12.25 3.85 10.57
CA SER A 92 11.95 2.57 9.93
C SER A 92 10.50 2.51 9.49
N ASP A 93 9.56 2.80 10.39
CA ASP A 93 8.12 2.84 10.08
C ASP A 93 7.82 3.90 9.03
N ARG A 94 8.44 5.09 9.15
CA ARG A 94 8.29 6.16 8.17
C ARG A 94 8.73 5.71 6.78
N LYS A 95 9.85 5.00 6.65
CA LYS A 95 10.33 4.47 5.37
C LYS A 95 9.35 3.48 4.76
N ILE A 96 8.82 2.56 5.57
CA ILE A 96 7.83 1.57 5.11
C ILE A 96 6.58 2.29 4.60
N LEU A 97 6.02 3.18 5.41
CA LEU A 97 4.79 3.91 5.09
C LEU A 97 4.94 4.82 3.87
N LEU A 98 6.08 5.53 3.71
CA LEU A 98 6.35 6.30 2.49
C LEU A 98 6.46 5.41 1.25
N GLY A 99 7.05 4.21 1.40
CA GLY A 99 7.10 3.21 0.33
C GLY A 99 5.71 2.77 -0.11
N LEU A 100 4.82 2.45 0.84
CA LEU A 100 3.43 2.08 0.58
C LEU A 100 2.65 3.24 -0.04
N ALA A 101 2.74 4.44 0.51
CA ALA A 101 2.10 5.64 -0.04
C ALA A 101 2.49 5.87 -1.49
N ARG A 102 3.78 5.72 -1.81
CA ARG A 102 4.28 5.83 -3.19
C ARG A 102 3.71 4.74 -4.09
N GLN A 103 3.72 3.50 -3.64
CA GLN A 103 3.21 2.36 -4.42
C GLN A 103 1.75 2.55 -4.80
N HIS A 104 0.89 2.92 -3.85
CA HIS A 104 -0.52 3.20 -4.07
C HIS A 104 -0.72 4.37 -5.04
N THR A 105 0.01 5.47 -4.87
CA THR A 105 -0.11 6.65 -5.74
C THR A 105 0.38 6.37 -7.16
N VAL A 106 1.49 5.63 -7.33
CA VAL A 106 1.97 5.19 -8.65
C VAL A 106 0.95 4.29 -9.34
N TYR A 107 0.38 3.33 -8.59
CA TYR A 107 -0.66 2.45 -9.13
C TYR A 107 -1.84 3.26 -9.66
N THR A 108 -2.32 4.23 -8.90
CA THR A 108 -3.42 5.12 -9.30
C THR A 108 -3.09 5.89 -10.58
N LEU A 109 -1.95 6.57 -10.64
CA LEU A 109 -1.53 7.34 -11.83
C LEU A 109 -1.37 6.45 -13.06
N THR A 110 -0.80 5.25 -12.88
CA THR A 110 -0.62 4.29 -13.97
C THR A 110 -1.95 3.77 -14.49
N GLY A 111 -2.88 3.44 -13.58
CA GLY A 111 -4.22 3.00 -13.93
C GLY A 111 -5.00 4.10 -14.65
N MET A 112 -5.03 5.31 -14.12
CA MET A 112 -5.69 6.46 -14.75
C MET A 112 -5.13 6.75 -16.16
N LYS A 113 -3.82 6.57 -16.35
CA LYS A 113 -3.19 6.71 -17.68
C LYS A 113 -3.64 5.60 -18.62
N ALA A 114 -3.70 4.36 -18.15
CA ALA A 114 -4.13 3.21 -18.94
C ALA A 114 -5.60 3.32 -19.37
N ASP A 115 -6.45 3.83 -18.48
CA ASP A 115 -7.89 4.03 -18.73
C ASP A 115 -8.20 5.32 -19.52
N GLY A 116 -7.19 6.15 -19.80
CA GLY A 116 -7.38 7.44 -20.48
C GLY A 116 -8.06 8.50 -19.60
N THR A 117 -8.19 8.27 -18.29
CA THR A 117 -8.89 9.18 -17.37
C THR A 117 -7.98 10.24 -16.76
N LEU A 118 -6.65 10.12 -16.91
CA LEU A 118 -5.68 11.02 -16.30
C LEU A 118 -5.91 12.51 -16.64
N GLY A 119 -6.34 12.81 -17.87
CA GLY A 119 -6.60 14.19 -18.30
C GLY A 119 -7.99 14.71 -17.97
N THR A 120 -8.94 13.86 -17.57
CA THR A 120 -10.35 14.20 -17.34
C THR A 120 -10.79 14.06 -15.89
N CYS A 121 -10.03 13.34 -15.07
CA CYS A 121 -10.32 13.19 -13.66
C CYS A 121 -10.06 14.49 -12.90
N SER A 122 -11.08 14.97 -12.20
CA SER A 122 -11.04 16.25 -11.47
C SER A 122 -9.97 16.32 -10.38
N ILE A 123 -9.54 15.16 -9.86
CA ILE A 123 -8.53 15.11 -8.78
C ILE A 123 -7.12 14.76 -9.26
N THR A 124 -6.88 14.66 -10.58
CA THR A 124 -5.54 14.40 -11.12
C THR A 124 -4.48 15.35 -10.53
N PRO A 125 -4.69 16.68 -10.49
CA PRO A 125 -3.71 17.60 -9.89
C PRO A 125 -3.41 17.28 -8.42
N HIS A 126 -4.41 16.75 -7.71
CA HIS A 126 -4.26 16.35 -6.31
C HIS A 126 -3.39 15.09 -6.18
N VAL A 127 -3.63 14.08 -7.02
CA VAL A 127 -2.84 12.84 -7.06
C VAL A 127 -1.37 13.14 -7.40
N GLU A 128 -1.13 13.97 -8.40
CA GLU A 128 0.22 14.41 -8.77
C GLU A 128 0.90 15.24 -7.69
N GLY A 129 0.14 16.11 -7.00
CA GLY A 129 0.62 16.87 -5.86
C GLY A 129 1.07 15.96 -4.71
N THR A 130 0.26 14.94 -4.41
CA THR A 130 0.60 13.92 -3.41
C THR A 130 1.88 13.16 -3.80
N MET A 131 2.05 12.80 -5.06
CA MET A 131 3.27 12.13 -5.53
C MET A 131 4.51 13.02 -5.32
N ARG A 132 4.38 14.33 -5.60
CA ARG A 132 5.48 15.28 -5.35
C ARG A 132 5.83 15.38 -3.87
N ASP A 133 4.82 15.42 -2.98
CA ASP A 133 5.03 15.44 -1.52
C ASP A 133 5.72 14.16 -1.05
N ILE A 134 5.25 12.98 -1.47
CA ILE A 134 5.89 11.70 -1.15
C ILE A 134 7.35 11.70 -1.57
N ASN A 135 7.66 12.10 -2.80
CA ASN A 135 9.02 12.13 -3.30
C ASN A 135 9.92 13.10 -2.49
N LEU A 136 9.38 14.25 -2.12
CA LEU A 136 10.09 15.22 -1.26
C LEU A 136 10.38 14.60 0.12
N GLN A 137 9.39 13.97 0.75
CA GLN A 137 9.58 13.29 2.04
C GLN A 137 10.63 12.18 1.93
N MET A 138 10.60 11.37 0.85
CA MET A 138 11.59 10.34 0.62
C MET A 138 13.01 10.92 0.47
N GLN A 139 13.16 12.05 -0.21
CA GLN A 139 14.46 12.75 -0.33
C GLN A 139 14.96 13.26 1.02
N ILE A 140 14.09 13.91 1.81
CA ILE A 140 14.43 14.41 3.14
C ILE A 140 14.99 13.28 4.03
N TYR A 141 14.44 12.08 3.93
CA TYR A 141 14.85 10.93 4.73
C TYR A 141 15.85 10.00 4.04
N ASN A 142 16.44 10.40 2.91
CA ASN A 142 17.39 9.60 2.11
C ASN A 142 16.85 8.19 1.77
N ILE A 143 15.58 8.11 1.40
CA ILE A 143 14.92 6.86 1.01
C ILE A 143 15.03 6.73 -0.51
N LYS A 144 15.73 5.68 -0.98
CA LYS A 144 15.82 5.40 -2.42
C LYS A 144 14.49 4.84 -2.91
N SER A 145 13.96 5.41 -3.99
CA SER A 145 12.86 4.79 -4.73
C SER A 145 13.40 3.55 -5.46
N LYS A 146 12.83 2.41 -5.17
CA LYS A 146 13.07 1.20 -5.98
C LYS A 146 12.22 1.22 -7.23
#